data_d7ec2242997b32c935e8332a5129d966
#
_entry.id   d7ec2242997b32c935e8332a5129d966
#
_cell.length_a   1.000
_cell.length_b   1.000
_cell.length_c   1.000
_cell.angle_alpha   90.00
_cell.angle_beta   90.00
_cell.angle_gamma   90.00
#
_symmetry.space_group_name_H-M   'P 1'
#
loop_
_entity.id
_entity.type
_entity.pdbx_description
1 polymer ?
#
loop_
_entity_poly.entity_id
_entity_poly.type
_entity_poly.pdbx_seq_one_letter_code
_entity_poly.pdbx_strand_id
1 'polypeptide(L)'
;RQGFEATYLEPAPNGLISIEQLEAAIRPDTILVSVMWVNNEIGVIQPIDAIGELCRSKGIIFHSDAAQATGKTPIDLEKTKVDLVTFTAHKTYGPKGVGAMYVRRKPRVRIEAQMHGGGHERGLRSGTLATHQIVGMGEAFRIAKEEMATEVPRIQSLRDRLTKGLNEIEEVYINRSEE
;
A
#
# COMPACT_ATOMS: atom_id res chain seq x y z
N ARG A 1 15.16 -9.27 14.62
CA ARG A 1 15.71 -10.47 15.30
C ARG A 1 16.85 -11.13 14.52
N GLN A 2 17.08 -10.72 13.27
CA GLN A 2 18.19 -11.21 12.42
C GLN A 2 19.33 -10.19 12.27
N GLY A 3 19.38 -9.17 13.14
CA GLY A 3 20.44 -8.16 13.14
C GLY A 3 20.23 -6.98 12.20
N PHE A 4 19.06 -6.90 11.54
CA PHE A 4 18.70 -5.72 10.76
C PHE A 4 18.28 -4.56 11.68
N GLU A 5 18.71 -3.37 11.31
CA GLU A 5 18.31 -2.11 11.94
C GLU A 5 17.19 -1.45 11.14
N ALA A 6 16.25 -0.84 11.87
CA ALA A 6 15.16 -0.07 11.27
C ALA A 6 15.27 1.40 11.64
N THR A 7 15.21 2.27 10.64
CA THR A 7 15.03 3.71 10.82
C THR A 7 13.56 4.03 10.60
N TYR A 8 12.91 4.66 11.57
CA TYR A 8 11.53 5.09 11.48
C TYR A 8 11.47 6.56 11.10
N LEU A 9 10.65 6.88 10.10
CA LEU A 9 10.43 8.26 9.67
C LEU A 9 9.15 8.78 10.32
N GLU A 10 9.23 9.91 10.96
CA GLU A 10 8.05 10.62 11.49
C GLU A 10 7.39 11.41 10.36
N PRO A 11 6.11 11.19 10.07
CA PRO A 11 5.40 11.97 9.07
C PRO A 11 5.25 13.43 9.52
N ALA A 12 5.18 14.33 8.55
CA ALA A 12 4.86 15.73 8.79
C ALA A 12 3.43 15.88 9.37
N PRO A 13 3.04 17.05 9.90
CA PRO A 13 1.70 17.28 10.45
C PRO A 13 0.55 16.97 9.49
N ASN A 14 0.79 17.07 8.17
CA ASN A 14 -0.16 16.67 7.12
C ASN A 14 -0.17 15.15 6.86
N GLY A 15 0.64 14.36 7.57
CA GLY A 15 0.72 12.91 7.44
C GLY A 15 1.60 12.40 6.30
N LEU A 16 2.26 13.27 5.54
CA LEU A 16 3.13 12.89 4.44
C LEU A 16 4.57 12.65 4.90
N ILE A 17 5.25 11.73 4.23
CA ILE A 17 6.70 11.56 4.28
C ILE A 17 7.31 12.37 3.13
N SER A 18 8.23 13.32 3.43
CA SER A 18 8.93 14.04 2.38
C SER A 18 10.03 13.20 1.74
N ILE A 19 10.30 13.46 0.47
CA ILE A 19 11.37 12.78 -0.27
C ILE A 19 12.74 13.13 0.30
N GLU A 20 12.93 14.36 0.72
CA GLU A 20 14.18 14.86 1.33
C GLU A 20 14.45 14.15 2.68
N GLN A 21 13.41 13.98 3.49
CA GLN A 21 13.50 13.24 4.76
C GLN A 21 13.87 11.78 4.52
N LEU A 22 13.22 11.14 3.56
CA LEU A 22 13.54 9.77 3.18
C LEU A 22 14.96 9.66 2.66
N GLU A 23 15.39 10.56 1.77
CA GLU A 23 16.74 10.54 1.20
C GLU A 23 17.81 10.73 2.26
N ALA A 24 17.60 11.64 3.21
CA ALA A 24 18.52 11.86 4.32
C ALA A 24 18.63 10.66 5.28
N ALA A 25 17.59 9.84 5.37
CA ALA A 25 17.57 8.64 6.21
C ALA A 25 18.20 7.40 5.55
N ILE A 26 18.42 7.42 4.24
CA ILE A 26 19.06 6.33 3.51
C ILE A 26 20.54 6.24 3.88
N ARG A 27 20.97 5.06 4.30
CA ARG A 27 22.37 4.73 4.62
C ARG A 27 22.97 3.85 3.51
N PRO A 28 24.31 3.72 3.45
CA PRO A 28 24.98 2.83 2.48
C PRO A 28 24.56 1.35 2.59
N ASP A 29 24.07 0.93 3.74
CA ASP A 29 23.60 -0.43 4.05
C ASP A 29 22.07 -0.58 4.00
N THR A 30 21.35 0.44 3.56
CA THR A 30 19.88 0.39 3.41
C THR A 30 19.51 -0.56 2.27
N ILE A 31 18.75 -1.60 2.56
CA ILE A 31 18.32 -2.62 1.58
C ILE A 31 16.84 -2.54 1.23
N LEU A 32 16.02 -1.96 2.10
CA LEU A 32 14.57 -1.91 1.96
C LEU A 32 14.00 -0.59 2.48
N VAL A 33 13.11 -0.01 1.72
CA VAL A 33 12.18 1.04 2.15
C VAL A 33 10.78 0.46 2.16
N SER A 34 10.02 0.72 3.23
CA SER A 34 8.63 0.26 3.34
C SER A 34 7.75 1.43 3.79
N VAL A 35 6.82 1.82 2.92
CA VAL A 35 5.86 2.90 3.18
C VAL A 35 4.47 2.44 2.74
N MET A 36 3.46 2.61 3.59
CA MET A 36 2.08 2.30 3.21
C MET A 36 1.60 3.26 2.12
N TRP A 37 0.76 2.76 1.19
CA TRP A 37 0.24 3.56 0.08
C TRP A 37 -0.75 4.63 0.56
N VAL A 38 -1.72 4.18 1.37
CA VAL A 38 -2.74 5.03 1.98
C VAL A 38 -2.81 4.73 3.48
N ASN A 39 -2.75 5.76 4.31
CA ASN A 39 -2.87 5.59 5.74
C ASN A 39 -4.31 5.16 6.13
N ASN A 40 -4.43 4.19 7.02
CA ASN A 40 -5.70 3.59 7.41
C ASN A 40 -6.55 4.45 8.37
N GLU A 41 -5.98 5.46 8.99
CA GLU A 41 -6.67 6.30 9.98
C GLU A 41 -7.03 7.67 9.40
N ILE A 42 -6.06 8.37 8.85
CA ILE A 42 -6.24 9.74 8.35
C ILE A 42 -6.45 9.82 6.83
N GLY A 43 -6.32 8.69 6.10
CA GLY A 43 -6.61 8.60 4.66
C GLY A 43 -5.58 9.26 3.73
N VAL A 44 -4.44 9.69 4.27
CA VAL A 44 -3.38 10.34 3.47
C VAL A 44 -2.77 9.36 2.49
N ILE A 45 -2.64 9.79 1.23
CA ILE A 45 -2.00 9.05 0.15
C ILE A 45 -0.53 9.48 0.09
N GLN A 46 0.39 8.54 0.25
CA GLN A 46 1.83 8.82 0.20
C GLN A 46 2.32 9.02 -1.24
N PRO A 47 3.39 9.80 -1.49
CA PRO A 47 3.94 10.06 -2.81
C PRO A 47 4.73 8.84 -3.35
N ILE A 48 4.01 7.73 -3.58
CA ILE A 48 4.57 6.40 -3.90
C ILE A 48 5.45 6.43 -5.15
N ASP A 49 5.08 7.19 -6.18
CA ASP A 49 5.87 7.28 -7.40
C ASP A 49 7.23 7.95 -7.15
N ALA A 50 7.25 9.06 -6.40
CA ALA A 50 8.49 9.75 -6.07
C ALA A 50 9.39 8.90 -5.14
N ILE A 51 8.81 8.22 -4.16
CA ILE A 51 9.53 7.26 -3.31
C ILE A 51 10.13 6.13 -4.15
N GLY A 52 9.35 5.59 -5.09
CA GLY A 52 9.78 4.52 -5.99
C GLY A 52 10.92 4.96 -6.91
N GLU A 53 10.88 6.18 -7.44
CA GLU A 53 11.97 6.75 -8.24
C GLU A 53 13.27 6.88 -7.42
N LEU A 54 13.18 7.43 -6.21
CA LEU A 54 14.32 7.55 -5.32
C LEU A 54 14.92 6.17 -4.98
N CYS A 55 14.11 5.22 -4.54
CA CYS A 55 14.57 3.87 -4.21
C CYS A 55 15.24 3.19 -5.41
N ARG A 56 14.62 3.31 -6.60
CA ARG A 56 15.15 2.75 -7.84
C ARG A 56 16.49 3.37 -8.23
N SER A 57 16.67 4.68 -8.08
CA SER A 57 17.92 5.39 -8.39
C SER A 57 19.08 4.95 -7.47
N LYS A 58 18.76 4.52 -6.26
CA LYS A 58 19.73 4.07 -5.26
C LYS A 58 19.88 2.54 -5.18
N GLY A 59 19.14 1.79 -6.00
CA GLY A 59 19.19 0.32 -6.01
C GLY A 59 18.58 -0.34 -4.76
N ILE A 60 17.68 0.36 -4.08
CA ILE A 60 17.01 -0.08 -2.85
C ILE A 60 15.67 -0.71 -3.22
N ILE A 61 15.30 -1.83 -2.59
CA ILE A 61 13.98 -2.45 -2.78
C ILE A 61 12.92 -1.58 -2.10
N PHE A 62 11.84 -1.31 -2.84
CA PHE A 62 10.70 -0.56 -2.31
C PHE A 62 9.48 -1.47 -2.13
N HIS A 63 8.99 -1.54 -0.90
CA HIS A 63 7.74 -2.19 -0.50
C HIS A 63 6.68 -1.16 -0.17
N SER A 64 5.45 -1.40 -0.61
CA SER A 64 4.28 -0.63 -0.19
C SER A 64 3.13 -1.53 0.25
N ASP A 65 2.51 -1.19 1.38
CA ASP A 65 1.24 -1.79 1.80
C ASP A 65 0.09 -1.03 1.12
N ALA A 66 -0.59 -1.70 0.18
CA ALA A 66 -1.71 -1.16 -0.57
C ALA A 66 -3.08 -1.64 -0.04
N ALA A 67 -3.13 -2.17 1.18
CA ALA A 67 -4.37 -2.70 1.75
C ALA A 67 -5.50 -1.66 1.80
N GLN A 68 -5.19 -0.40 2.02
CA GLN A 68 -6.17 0.70 2.00
C GLN A 68 -6.32 1.35 0.62
N ALA A 69 -5.36 1.18 -0.29
CA ALA A 69 -5.38 1.79 -1.62
C ALA A 69 -6.23 1.00 -2.61
N THR A 70 -6.24 -0.33 -2.50
CA THR A 70 -6.90 -1.23 -3.44
C THR A 70 -8.39 -0.94 -3.56
N GLY A 71 -8.84 -0.70 -4.80
CA GLY A 71 -10.24 -0.38 -5.10
C GLY A 71 -10.68 1.05 -4.74
N LYS A 72 -9.76 1.89 -4.24
CA LYS A 72 -10.03 3.28 -3.82
C LYS A 72 -9.17 4.30 -4.55
N THR A 73 -7.94 3.90 -4.93
CA THR A 73 -7.04 4.72 -5.76
C THR A 73 -6.56 3.89 -6.96
N PRO A 74 -6.28 4.51 -8.10
CA PRO A 74 -5.66 3.80 -9.22
C PRO A 74 -4.27 3.28 -8.82
N ILE A 75 -4.02 2.00 -9.11
CA ILE A 75 -2.71 1.36 -8.92
C ILE A 75 -2.27 0.79 -10.27
N ASP A 76 -1.17 1.30 -10.80
CA ASP A 76 -0.54 0.82 -12.03
C ASP A 76 0.90 0.38 -11.75
N LEU A 77 1.09 -0.92 -11.54
CA LEU A 77 2.39 -1.50 -11.18
C LEU A 77 3.40 -1.54 -12.36
N GLU A 78 2.97 -1.21 -13.58
CA GLU A 78 3.89 -1.05 -14.71
C GLU A 78 4.56 0.33 -14.68
N LYS A 79 3.82 1.36 -14.26
CA LYS A 79 4.30 2.73 -14.18
C LYS A 79 5.02 3.01 -12.86
N THR A 80 4.40 2.66 -11.74
CA THR A 80 4.96 2.89 -10.41
C THR A 80 6.15 1.98 -10.12
N LYS A 81 7.28 2.53 -9.70
CA LYS A 81 8.53 1.80 -9.43
C LYS A 81 8.55 1.16 -8.03
N VAL A 82 7.47 0.50 -7.64
CA VAL A 82 7.39 -0.31 -6.43
C VAL A 82 7.80 -1.76 -6.73
N ASP A 83 8.53 -2.41 -5.85
CA ASP A 83 9.06 -3.75 -6.06
C ASP A 83 8.24 -4.84 -5.39
N LEU A 84 7.69 -4.54 -4.23
CA LEU A 84 6.84 -5.42 -3.44
C LEU A 84 5.56 -4.66 -3.05
N VAL A 85 4.40 -5.28 -3.24
CA VAL A 85 3.12 -4.67 -2.81
C VAL A 85 2.27 -5.72 -2.12
N THR A 86 1.77 -5.39 -0.93
CA THR A 86 0.82 -6.24 -0.20
C THR A 86 -0.61 -5.76 -0.38
N PHE A 87 -1.51 -6.72 -0.56
CA PHE A 87 -2.95 -6.51 -0.74
C PHE A 87 -3.74 -7.37 0.23
N THR A 88 -4.93 -6.92 0.60
CA THR A 88 -5.89 -7.72 1.37
C THR A 88 -7.28 -7.67 0.75
N ALA A 89 -8.00 -8.79 0.80
CA ALA A 89 -9.34 -8.86 0.22
C ALA A 89 -10.39 -8.14 1.08
N HIS A 90 -10.33 -8.28 2.41
CA HIS A 90 -11.41 -7.84 3.28
C HIS A 90 -11.57 -6.31 3.40
N LYS A 91 -10.62 -5.53 2.93
CA LYS A 91 -10.73 -4.06 2.85
C LYS A 91 -11.26 -3.57 1.49
N THR A 92 -11.52 -4.53 0.57
CA THR A 92 -12.11 -4.29 -0.75
C THR A 92 -13.35 -5.19 -0.91
N TYR A 93 -14.12 -5.35 0.17
CA TYR A 93 -15.38 -6.13 0.24
C TYR A 93 -15.22 -7.62 -0.08
N GLY A 94 -14.01 -8.13 -0.16
CA GLY A 94 -13.70 -9.53 -0.35
C GLY A 94 -13.65 -10.33 0.95
N PRO A 95 -13.37 -11.64 0.88
CA PRO A 95 -13.35 -12.53 2.04
C PRO A 95 -12.19 -12.20 2.98
N LYS A 96 -12.41 -12.40 4.29
CA LYS A 96 -11.36 -12.34 5.31
C LYS A 96 -10.44 -13.56 5.20
N GLY A 97 -9.20 -13.40 5.63
CA GLY A 97 -8.21 -14.49 5.72
C GLY A 97 -7.42 -14.72 4.43
N VAL A 98 -7.61 -13.91 3.40
CA VAL A 98 -6.83 -13.97 2.15
C VAL A 98 -6.26 -12.61 1.78
N GLY A 99 -5.05 -12.63 1.26
CA GLY A 99 -4.34 -11.50 0.70
C GLY A 99 -3.39 -11.96 -0.39
N ALA A 100 -2.75 -11.03 -1.06
CA ALA A 100 -1.77 -11.29 -2.09
C ALA A 100 -0.55 -10.39 -1.92
N MET A 101 0.56 -10.85 -2.47
CA MET A 101 1.79 -10.07 -2.58
C MET A 101 2.23 -10.02 -4.03
N TYR A 102 2.38 -8.81 -4.55
CA TYR A 102 3.07 -8.59 -5.80
C TYR A 102 4.57 -8.60 -5.58
N VAL A 103 5.30 -9.33 -6.40
CA VAL A 103 6.77 -9.37 -6.41
C VAL A 103 7.23 -9.05 -7.83
N ARG A 104 7.95 -7.94 -7.98
CA ARG A 104 8.41 -7.46 -9.29
C ARG A 104 9.38 -8.46 -9.94
N ARG A 105 9.16 -8.71 -11.24
CA ARG A 105 9.99 -9.62 -12.02
C ARG A 105 11.09 -8.92 -12.83
N LYS A 106 10.89 -7.64 -13.15
CA LYS A 106 11.85 -6.83 -13.94
C LYS A 106 11.92 -5.40 -13.39
N PRO A 107 13.03 -4.98 -12.76
CA PRO A 107 14.16 -5.81 -12.35
C PRO A 107 13.72 -6.92 -11.39
N ARG A 108 14.46 -8.03 -11.35
CA ARG A 108 14.04 -9.20 -10.58
C ARG A 108 14.29 -8.99 -9.09
N VAL A 109 13.22 -8.97 -8.33
CA VAL A 109 13.27 -9.06 -6.88
C VAL A 109 13.26 -10.53 -6.45
N ARG A 110 14.09 -10.89 -5.49
CA ARG A 110 14.14 -12.21 -4.87
C ARG A 110 13.73 -12.08 -3.42
N ILE A 111 12.79 -12.92 -3.02
CA ILE A 111 12.38 -13.07 -1.62
C ILE A 111 12.54 -14.52 -1.22
N GLU A 112 12.82 -14.75 0.06
CA GLU A 112 12.94 -16.08 0.63
C GLU A 112 11.60 -16.56 1.18
N ALA A 113 11.27 -17.81 0.91
CA ALA A 113 10.06 -18.44 1.44
C ALA A 113 10.11 -18.50 2.97
N GLN A 114 9.02 -18.11 3.61
CA GLN A 114 8.86 -18.22 5.06
C GLN A 114 8.05 -19.46 5.47
N MET A 115 7.35 -20.08 4.52
CA MET A 115 6.58 -21.31 4.71
C MET A 115 7.04 -22.35 3.70
N HIS A 116 7.65 -23.42 4.20
CA HIS A 116 8.19 -24.50 3.40
C HIS A 116 7.20 -25.67 3.31
N GLY A 117 7.35 -26.53 2.29
CA GLY A 117 6.52 -27.73 2.10
C GLY A 117 6.24 -28.02 0.63
N GLY A 118 4.98 -28.16 0.23
CA GLY A 118 4.55 -28.66 -1.09
C GLY A 118 4.78 -27.74 -2.30
N GLY A 119 5.54 -26.65 -2.17
CA GLY A 119 5.96 -25.82 -3.30
C GLY A 119 4.88 -24.94 -3.93
N HIS A 120 3.75 -24.73 -3.26
CA HIS A 120 2.69 -23.86 -3.74
C HIS A 120 3.20 -22.42 -3.92
N GLU A 121 2.49 -21.62 -4.69
CA GLU A 121 2.85 -20.22 -5.00
C GLU A 121 4.30 -20.10 -5.50
N ARG A 122 4.69 -20.99 -6.42
CA ARG A 122 6.06 -21.07 -6.98
C ARG A 122 7.15 -21.30 -5.93
N GLY A 123 6.82 -21.99 -4.85
CA GLY A 123 7.70 -22.26 -3.73
C GLY A 123 7.80 -21.14 -2.70
N LEU A 124 7.14 -20.02 -2.91
CA LEU A 124 7.25 -18.86 -2.01
C LEU A 124 6.35 -18.98 -0.77
N ARG A 125 5.22 -19.70 -0.90
CA ARG A 125 4.29 -19.91 0.21
C ARG A 125 3.64 -21.27 0.08
N SER A 126 4.13 -22.24 0.78
CA SER A 126 3.58 -23.61 0.80
C SER A 126 2.33 -23.69 1.66
N GLY A 127 1.47 -24.64 1.33
CA GLY A 127 0.20 -24.93 1.98
C GLY A 127 -0.95 -24.94 0.96
N THR A 128 -1.91 -25.84 1.14
CA THR A 128 -3.09 -25.95 0.27
C THR A 128 -3.78 -24.61 0.15
N LEU A 129 -4.07 -24.20 -1.09
CA LEU A 129 -4.66 -22.89 -1.36
C LEU A 129 -6.14 -22.87 -0.96
N ALA A 130 -6.56 -21.78 -0.33
CA ALA A 130 -7.96 -21.51 -0.02
C ALA A 130 -8.66 -20.96 -1.28
N THR A 131 -8.93 -21.85 -2.24
CA THR A 131 -9.38 -21.50 -3.60
C THR A 131 -10.64 -20.65 -3.62
N HIS A 132 -11.62 -20.95 -2.75
CA HIS A 132 -12.84 -20.17 -2.61
C HIS A 132 -12.58 -18.72 -2.18
N GLN A 133 -11.62 -18.50 -1.27
CA GLN A 133 -11.23 -17.14 -0.84
C GLN A 133 -10.46 -16.40 -1.94
N ILE A 134 -9.60 -17.10 -2.68
CA ILE A 134 -8.82 -16.53 -3.79
C ILE A 134 -9.77 -16.09 -4.91
N VAL A 135 -10.75 -16.92 -5.28
CA VAL A 135 -11.78 -16.57 -6.26
C VAL A 135 -12.60 -15.36 -5.79
N GLY A 136 -13.02 -15.36 -4.52
CA GLY A 136 -13.76 -14.23 -3.93
C GLY A 136 -12.94 -12.93 -3.89
N MET A 137 -11.63 -13.01 -3.62
CA MET A 137 -10.73 -11.86 -3.71
C MET A 137 -10.62 -11.32 -5.14
N GLY A 138 -10.46 -12.24 -6.12
CA GLY A 138 -10.37 -11.87 -7.53
C GLY A 138 -11.64 -11.15 -8.01
N GLU A 139 -12.81 -11.66 -7.64
CA GLU A 139 -14.09 -11.05 -7.99
C GLU A 139 -14.29 -9.68 -7.30
N ALA A 140 -13.95 -9.57 -6.02
CA ALA A 140 -14.01 -8.29 -5.31
C ALA A 140 -13.12 -7.21 -5.97
N PHE A 141 -11.93 -7.59 -6.42
CA PHE A 141 -11.01 -6.67 -7.10
C PHE A 141 -11.50 -6.30 -8.51
N ARG A 142 -12.14 -7.24 -9.22
CA ARG A 142 -12.76 -6.98 -10.52
C ARG A 142 -13.88 -5.94 -10.39
N ILE A 143 -14.80 -6.15 -9.47
CA ILE A 143 -15.91 -5.22 -9.18
C ILE A 143 -15.36 -3.84 -8.77
N ALA A 144 -14.43 -3.80 -7.82
CA ALA A 144 -13.83 -2.56 -7.35
C ALA A 144 -13.16 -1.78 -8.49
N LYS A 145 -12.52 -2.45 -9.44
CA LYS A 145 -11.93 -1.81 -10.62
C LYS A 145 -13.00 -1.21 -11.56
N GLU A 146 -14.09 -1.93 -11.78
CA GLU A 146 -15.19 -1.49 -12.66
C GLU A 146 -15.95 -0.30 -12.06
N GLU A 147 -16.19 -0.34 -10.75
CA GLU A 147 -17.00 0.68 -10.06
C GLU A 147 -16.19 1.89 -9.58
N MET A 148 -14.86 1.82 -9.57
CA MET A 148 -13.98 2.87 -9.03
C MET A 148 -14.31 4.26 -9.59
N ALA A 149 -14.58 4.36 -10.89
CA ALA A 149 -14.84 5.65 -11.56
C ALA A 149 -16.13 6.33 -11.06
N THR A 150 -17.09 5.57 -10.53
CA THR A 150 -18.35 6.06 -9.97
C THR A 150 -18.33 6.14 -8.45
N GLU A 151 -17.84 5.12 -7.79
CA GLU A 151 -17.87 5.02 -6.33
C GLU A 151 -16.92 5.99 -5.64
N VAL A 152 -15.71 6.18 -6.17
CA VAL A 152 -14.73 7.10 -5.55
C VAL A 152 -15.28 8.53 -5.51
N PRO A 153 -15.77 9.14 -6.59
CA PRO A 153 -16.37 10.49 -6.55
C PRO A 153 -17.61 10.56 -5.64
N ARG A 154 -18.44 9.50 -5.60
CA ARG A 154 -19.61 9.45 -4.73
C ARG A 154 -19.20 9.50 -3.25
N ILE A 155 -18.26 8.65 -2.84
CA ILE A 155 -17.75 8.63 -1.47
C ILE A 155 -17.06 9.94 -1.13
N GLN A 156 -16.29 10.51 -2.06
CA GLN A 156 -15.64 11.79 -1.88
C GLN A 156 -16.63 12.92 -1.61
N SER A 157 -17.74 12.98 -2.37
CA SER A 157 -18.79 13.98 -2.15
C SER A 157 -19.44 13.86 -0.77
N LEU A 158 -19.63 12.63 -0.27
CA LEU A 158 -20.17 12.38 1.07
C LEU A 158 -19.17 12.81 2.16
N ARG A 159 -17.90 12.51 1.98
CA ARG A 159 -16.81 12.96 2.87
C ARG A 159 -16.76 14.48 2.92
N ASP A 160 -16.81 15.15 1.77
CA ASP A 160 -16.72 16.60 1.70
C ASP A 160 -17.93 17.27 2.37
N ARG A 161 -19.12 16.68 2.20
CA ARG A 161 -20.33 17.11 2.90
C ARG A 161 -20.19 16.97 4.43
N LEU A 162 -19.66 15.83 4.91
CA LEU A 162 -19.39 15.61 6.33
C LEU A 162 -18.36 16.61 6.86
N THR A 163 -17.24 16.78 6.15
CA THR A 163 -16.17 17.72 6.50
C THR A 163 -16.69 19.15 6.61
N LYS A 164 -17.54 19.58 5.64
CA LYS A 164 -18.15 20.89 5.69
C LYS A 164 -19.00 21.08 6.94
N GLY A 165 -19.85 20.11 7.29
CA GLY A 165 -20.66 20.20 8.50
C GLY A 165 -19.85 20.19 9.79
N LEU A 166 -18.74 19.43 9.84
CA LEU A 166 -17.85 19.39 11.00
C LEU A 166 -17.12 20.73 11.19
N ASN A 167 -16.72 21.40 10.12
CA ASN A 167 -16.03 22.69 10.16
C ASN A 167 -16.95 23.85 10.62
N GLU A 168 -18.27 23.65 10.68
CA GLU A 168 -19.23 24.62 11.23
C GLU A 168 -19.32 24.54 12.78
N ILE A 169 -18.71 23.53 13.40
CA ILE A 169 -18.66 23.33 14.84
C ILE A 169 -17.40 24.00 15.41
N GLU A 170 -17.54 24.86 16.40
CA GLU A 170 -16.41 25.51 17.07
C GLU A 170 -15.46 24.48 17.70
N GLU A 171 -14.16 24.76 17.66
CA GLU A 171 -13.08 23.93 18.24
C GLU A 171 -12.98 22.49 17.67
N VAL A 172 -13.52 22.25 16.46
CA VAL A 172 -13.30 21.00 15.73
C VAL A 172 -12.12 21.16 14.77
N TYR A 173 -11.16 20.24 14.87
CA TYR A 173 -9.97 20.20 14.02
C TYR A 173 -9.93 18.88 13.26
N ILE A 174 -9.68 18.93 11.97
CA ILE A 174 -9.63 17.74 11.12
C ILE A 174 -8.16 17.36 10.87
N ASN A 175 -7.75 16.20 11.37
CA ASN A 175 -6.43 15.64 11.16
C ASN A 175 -6.37 14.91 9.81
N ARG A 176 -5.98 15.62 8.75
CA ARG A 176 -5.79 15.04 7.40
C ARG A 176 -4.83 15.90 6.60
N SER A 177 -4.35 15.38 5.45
CA SER A 177 -3.77 16.19 4.40
C SER A 177 -4.82 17.16 3.82
N GLU A 178 -4.39 18.34 3.41
CA GLU A 178 -5.26 19.33 2.73
C GLU A 178 -5.51 18.97 1.25
N GLU A 179 -4.76 18.01 0.70
CA GLU A 179 -4.84 17.52 -0.67
C GLU A 179 -5.65 16.22 -0.80
#